data_406d355aa793b96def42e43a1cc6676f
#
_entry.id   406d355aa793b96def42e43a1cc6676f
#
_cell.length_a   1.000
_cell.length_b   1.000
_cell.length_c   1.000
_cell.angle_alpha   90.00
_cell.angle_beta   90.00
_cell.angle_gamma   90.00
#
_symmetry.space_group_name_H-M   'P 1'
#
loop_
_entity.id
_entity.type
_entity.pdbx_description
1 polymer ?
#
loop_
_entity_poly.entity_id
_entity_poly.type
_entity_poly.pdbx_seq_one_letter_code
_entity_poly.pdbx_strand_id
1 'polypeptide(L)'
;MASPRTDKETGAKTTGHEWDGIEELNKPLPRWWLWTFYACIVWSIGYWLLMPSWPLVSSYTKGFLGYSSRESVDAQLGEAKAARAEFREKIAASDLQAIAADPELLQFALAGGEAVFGDNCAPCHGRGAQGFPGYPNLRDDSWLWGDGSLAAIHQTIMHGIRGNDPKTHMNQMPAFGKTGLLTEAQIGDVADYVLSLSGRGTDQTASERGSKVFAATCVACHGQDGKGNPEMGAPNLADELWLYSGDKTTIVETLRNGRGGVMPAWGDRLDPETVKELAVYVHSLGGGR
;
A
#
# COMPACT_ATOMS: atom_id res chain seq x y z
N MET A 1 38.68 39.89 16.30
CA MET A 1 37.62 40.76 15.74
C MET A 1 38.36 41.76 14.85
N ALA A 2 37.94 41.86 13.57
CA ALA A 2 38.52 42.88 12.68
C ALA A 2 38.02 44.27 13.13
N SER A 3 38.82 45.30 12.89
CA SER A 3 38.40 46.68 13.20
C SER A 3 37.38 47.15 12.18
N PRO A 4 36.33 47.91 12.58
CA PRO A 4 35.37 48.48 11.63
C PRO A 4 36.10 49.29 10.54
N ARG A 5 35.81 48.97 9.29
CA ARG A 5 36.36 49.70 8.12
C ARG A 5 35.23 50.28 7.27
N THR A 6 35.56 51.21 6.41
CA THR A 6 34.61 51.76 5.46
C THR A 6 34.66 50.95 4.17
N ASP A 7 33.53 50.35 3.81
CA ASP A 7 33.39 49.64 2.54
C ASP A 7 33.52 50.58 1.37
N LYS A 8 34.36 50.21 0.39
CA LYS A 8 34.76 51.09 -0.72
C LYS A 8 33.65 51.31 -1.75
N GLU A 9 32.74 50.36 -1.89
CA GLU A 9 31.64 50.40 -2.88
C GLU A 9 30.45 51.18 -2.36
N THR A 10 30.05 50.93 -1.11
CA THR A 10 28.86 51.53 -0.52
C THR A 10 29.12 52.77 0.33
N GLY A 11 30.38 53.03 0.70
CA GLY A 11 30.75 54.11 1.62
C GLY A 11 30.26 53.92 3.06
N ALA A 12 29.66 52.77 3.39
CA ALA A 12 29.15 52.48 4.71
C ALA A 12 30.27 51.86 5.59
N LYS A 13 30.17 52.08 6.91
CA LYS A 13 31.06 51.41 7.88
C LYS A 13 30.61 49.97 8.04
N THR A 14 31.58 49.06 8.20
CA THR A 14 31.34 47.68 8.58
C THR A 14 31.17 47.55 10.08
N THR A 15 30.57 46.43 10.55
CA THR A 15 30.46 46.13 11.99
C THR A 15 31.77 45.66 12.60
N GLY A 16 32.76 45.29 11.78
CA GLY A 16 34.00 44.66 12.21
C GLY A 16 33.89 43.16 12.48
N HIS A 17 32.75 42.55 12.15
CA HIS A 17 32.60 41.10 12.12
C HIS A 17 32.78 40.59 10.70
N GLU A 18 33.52 39.51 10.56
CA GLU A 18 33.78 38.84 9.31
C GLU A 18 33.52 37.36 9.45
N TRP A 19 32.79 36.79 8.47
CA TRP A 19 32.53 35.36 8.34
C TRP A 19 32.90 34.92 6.91
N ASP A 20 33.88 34.05 6.80
CA ASP A 20 34.39 33.52 5.53
C ASP A 20 34.69 34.59 4.46
N GLY A 21 35.27 35.72 4.89
CA GLY A 21 35.61 36.84 3.99
C GLY A 21 34.44 37.81 3.72
N ILE A 22 33.27 37.60 4.30
CA ILE A 22 32.09 38.47 4.17
C ILE A 22 31.96 39.33 5.42
N GLU A 23 31.90 40.65 5.22
CA GLU A 23 31.69 41.63 6.29
C GLU A 23 30.29 42.23 6.23
N GLU A 24 29.73 42.49 7.40
CA GLU A 24 28.40 43.14 7.52
C GLU A 24 28.58 44.69 7.45
N LEU A 25 27.69 45.30 6.67
CA LEU A 25 27.58 46.76 6.63
C LEU A 25 26.75 47.28 7.81
N ASN A 26 27.29 48.21 8.58
CA ASN A 26 26.57 48.85 9.68
C ASN A 26 25.60 49.93 9.16
N LYS A 27 24.46 49.48 8.61
CA LYS A 27 23.37 50.35 8.12
C LYS A 27 22.14 50.18 8.98
N PRO A 28 21.38 51.26 9.24
CA PRO A 28 20.09 51.13 9.92
C PRO A 28 19.15 50.30 9.09
N LEU A 29 18.28 49.52 9.79
CA LEU A 29 17.24 48.75 9.13
C LEU A 29 16.26 49.63 8.34
N PRO A 30 15.79 49.19 7.17
CA PRO A 30 14.79 49.95 6.40
C PRO A 30 13.50 50.15 7.22
N ARG A 31 12.92 51.37 7.10
CA ARG A 31 11.72 51.71 7.88
C ARG A 31 10.53 50.76 7.62
N TRP A 32 10.32 50.34 6.37
CA TRP A 32 9.28 49.40 6.05
C TRP A 32 9.44 48.06 6.78
N TRP A 33 10.69 47.61 6.89
CA TRP A 33 11.03 46.37 7.59
C TRP A 33 10.71 46.49 9.10
N LEU A 34 11.09 47.59 9.72
CA LEU A 34 10.77 47.86 11.13
C LEU A 34 9.26 47.90 11.38
N TRP A 35 8.47 48.50 10.51
CA TRP A 35 7.04 48.53 10.63
C TRP A 35 6.41 47.15 10.51
N THR A 36 6.88 46.35 9.55
CA THR A 36 6.46 44.94 9.41
C THR A 36 6.82 44.16 10.66
N PHE A 37 8.01 44.31 11.18
CA PHE A 37 8.46 43.63 12.40
C PHE A 37 7.58 43.99 13.61
N TYR A 38 7.29 45.26 13.84
CA TYR A 38 6.39 45.67 14.93
C TYR A 38 4.96 45.17 14.70
N ALA A 39 4.46 45.20 13.49
CA ALA A 39 3.15 44.61 13.16
C ALA A 39 3.08 43.11 13.50
N CYS A 40 4.13 42.36 13.19
CA CYS A 40 4.24 40.95 13.55
C CYS A 40 4.26 40.73 15.07
N ILE A 41 4.96 41.59 15.83
CA ILE A 41 4.96 41.51 17.30
C ILE A 41 3.54 41.76 17.85
N VAL A 42 2.86 42.81 17.39
CA VAL A 42 1.48 43.12 17.83
C VAL A 42 0.53 41.96 17.48
N TRP A 43 0.65 41.43 16.24
CA TRP A 43 -0.11 40.26 15.82
C TRP A 43 0.15 39.06 16.71
N SER A 44 1.41 38.76 17.02
CA SER A 44 1.79 37.62 17.87
C SER A 44 1.19 37.73 19.27
N ILE A 45 1.23 38.92 19.87
CA ILE A 45 0.59 39.16 21.20
C ILE A 45 -0.92 38.93 21.10
N GLY A 46 -1.59 39.48 20.07
CA GLY A 46 -3.01 39.24 19.82
C GLY A 46 -3.31 37.74 19.66
N TYR A 47 -2.49 37.03 18.91
CA TYR A 47 -2.64 35.59 18.72
C TYR A 47 -2.50 34.81 20.03
N TRP A 48 -1.53 35.13 20.88
CA TRP A 48 -1.33 34.49 22.19
C TRP A 48 -2.48 34.68 23.15
N LEU A 49 -3.16 35.82 23.06
CA LEU A 49 -4.34 36.07 23.88
C LEU A 49 -5.57 35.31 23.37
N LEU A 50 -5.72 35.16 22.06
CA LEU A 50 -6.91 34.57 21.44
C LEU A 50 -6.81 33.05 21.29
N MET A 51 -5.63 32.52 21.00
CA MET A 51 -5.41 31.12 20.64
C MET A 51 -4.60 30.38 21.71
N PRO A 52 -4.65 29.04 21.75
CA PRO A 52 -3.77 28.24 22.60
C PRO A 52 -2.30 28.50 22.25
N SER A 53 -1.46 28.79 23.25
CA SER A 53 -0.09 29.23 22.94
C SER A 53 0.97 28.78 23.97
N TRP A 54 0.84 29.15 25.22
CA TRP A 54 1.91 28.93 26.20
C TRP A 54 1.81 27.58 26.90
N PRO A 55 2.88 26.76 26.88
CA PRO A 55 2.94 25.54 27.65
C PRO A 55 3.04 25.86 29.15
N LEU A 56 2.25 25.16 29.96
CA LEU A 56 2.31 25.14 31.41
C LEU A 56 2.83 23.77 31.87
N VAL A 57 3.04 23.57 33.18
CA VAL A 57 3.63 22.33 33.75
C VAL A 57 2.80 21.08 33.35
N SER A 58 1.48 21.16 33.37
CA SER A 58 0.57 20.04 33.08
C SER A 58 -0.50 20.40 32.03
N SER A 59 -0.45 21.59 31.44
CA SER A 59 -1.47 22.10 30.53
C SER A 59 -0.88 23.19 29.63
N TYR A 60 -1.74 23.99 28.98
CA TYR A 60 -1.37 25.15 28.18
C TYR A 60 -2.45 26.23 28.29
N THR A 61 -2.13 27.46 27.92
CA THR A 61 -3.13 28.55 27.88
C THR A 61 -4.11 28.32 26.73
N LYS A 62 -5.41 28.26 27.04
CA LYS A 62 -6.45 27.92 26.02
C LYS A 62 -6.79 29.10 25.09
N GLY A 63 -6.42 30.32 25.46
CA GLY A 63 -6.83 31.54 24.78
C GLY A 63 -8.31 31.87 24.97
N PHE A 64 -8.69 33.12 24.64
CA PHE A 64 -10.07 33.58 24.82
C PHE A 64 -11.07 32.94 23.84
N LEU A 65 -10.61 32.47 22.68
CA LEU A 65 -11.48 31.78 21.71
C LEU A 65 -11.77 30.32 22.09
N GLY A 66 -11.08 29.77 23.09
CA GLY A 66 -11.27 28.38 23.52
C GLY A 66 -11.00 27.34 22.41
N TYR A 67 -10.23 27.70 21.39
CA TYR A 67 -9.96 26.82 20.25
C TYR A 67 -9.25 25.53 20.69
N SER A 68 -9.74 24.41 20.19
CA SER A 68 -9.11 23.10 20.36
C SER A 68 -8.99 22.44 18.98
N SER A 69 -7.77 22.13 18.55
CA SER A 69 -7.56 21.41 17.28
C SER A 69 -8.20 20.04 17.27
N ARG A 70 -8.25 19.35 18.42
CA ARG A 70 -8.92 18.06 18.57
C ARG A 70 -10.42 18.17 18.36
N GLU A 71 -11.07 19.12 19.05
CA GLU A 71 -12.53 19.36 18.89
C GLU A 71 -12.88 19.78 17.45
N SER A 72 -12.02 20.58 16.82
CA SER A 72 -12.18 20.95 15.42
C SER A 72 -12.09 19.76 14.48
N VAL A 73 -11.14 18.85 14.70
CA VAL A 73 -11.03 17.60 13.92
C VAL A 73 -12.25 16.70 14.18
N ASP A 74 -12.66 16.53 15.43
CA ASP A 74 -13.83 15.71 15.77
C ASP A 74 -15.12 16.26 15.12
N ALA A 75 -15.28 17.58 15.10
CA ALA A 75 -16.42 18.22 14.42
C ALA A 75 -16.36 17.97 12.90
N GLN A 76 -15.22 18.20 12.24
CA GLN A 76 -15.06 17.96 10.81
C GLN A 76 -15.27 16.48 10.43
N LEU A 77 -14.78 15.56 11.26
CA LEU A 77 -15.03 14.12 11.07
C LEU A 77 -16.53 13.80 11.22
N GLY A 78 -17.19 14.43 12.20
CA GLY A 78 -18.64 14.29 12.40
C GLY A 78 -19.44 14.76 11.19
N GLU A 79 -19.13 15.94 10.66
CA GLU A 79 -19.74 16.49 9.45
C GLU A 79 -19.50 15.60 8.23
N ALA A 80 -18.26 15.14 8.03
CA ALA A 80 -17.91 14.25 6.92
C ALA A 80 -18.60 12.87 7.02
N LYS A 81 -18.80 12.35 8.23
CA LYS A 81 -19.58 11.12 8.45
C LYS A 81 -21.06 11.35 8.17
N ALA A 82 -21.63 12.46 8.64
CA ALA A 82 -23.04 12.79 8.39
C ALA A 82 -23.33 12.98 6.91
N ALA A 83 -22.45 13.66 6.18
CA ALA A 83 -22.60 13.87 4.73
C ALA A 83 -22.58 12.56 3.91
N ARG A 84 -21.95 11.50 4.44
CA ARG A 84 -21.86 10.18 3.77
C ARG A 84 -22.84 9.16 4.33
N ALA A 85 -23.59 9.49 5.37
CA ALA A 85 -24.40 8.51 6.11
C ALA A 85 -25.42 7.80 5.23
N GLU A 86 -26.17 8.53 4.38
CA GLU A 86 -27.19 7.98 3.51
C GLU A 86 -26.63 6.91 2.54
N PHE A 87 -25.50 7.20 1.89
CA PHE A 87 -24.87 6.23 0.99
C PHE A 87 -24.30 5.03 1.74
N ARG A 88 -23.70 5.25 2.92
CA ARG A 88 -23.19 4.15 3.75
C ARG A 88 -24.30 3.22 4.24
N GLU A 89 -25.46 3.75 4.65
CA GLU A 89 -26.61 2.95 5.02
C GLU A 89 -27.13 2.12 3.84
N LYS A 90 -27.20 2.71 2.64
CA LYS A 90 -27.57 1.99 1.42
C LYS A 90 -26.57 0.86 1.09
N ILE A 91 -25.26 1.12 1.19
CA ILE A 91 -24.22 0.10 1.00
C ILE A 91 -24.31 -1.00 2.05
N ALA A 92 -24.56 -0.65 3.32
CA ALA A 92 -24.76 -1.64 4.38
C ALA A 92 -25.91 -2.60 4.06
N ALA A 93 -27.03 -2.05 3.60
CA ALA A 93 -28.25 -2.80 3.29
C ALA A 93 -28.18 -3.59 1.97
N SER A 94 -27.27 -3.25 1.05
CA SER A 94 -27.18 -3.84 -0.29
C SER A 94 -26.17 -4.98 -0.33
N ASP A 95 -26.38 -5.96 -1.21
CA ASP A 95 -25.36 -6.92 -1.59
C ASP A 95 -24.35 -6.30 -2.61
N LEU A 96 -23.25 -6.98 -2.86
CA LEU A 96 -22.16 -6.49 -3.72
C LEU A 96 -22.62 -6.27 -5.17
N GLN A 97 -23.49 -7.13 -5.68
CA GLN A 97 -24.02 -7.04 -7.04
C GLN A 97 -24.97 -5.85 -7.18
N ALA A 98 -25.82 -5.61 -6.18
CA ALA A 98 -26.70 -4.45 -6.16
C ALA A 98 -25.90 -3.13 -6.09
N ILE A 99 -24.82 -3.07 -5.31
CA ILE A 99 -23.93 -1.91 -5.27
C ILE A 99 -23.29 -1.68 -6.65
N ALA A 100 -22.80 -2.73 -7.29
CA ALA A 100 -22.16 -2.62 -8.60
C ALA A 100 -23.13 -2.26 -9.75
N ALA A 101 -24.43 -2.60 -9.60
CA ALA A 101 -25.46 -2.33 -10.59
C ALA A 101 -26.10 -0.94 -10.45
N ASP A 102 -26.05 -0.31 -9.29
CA ASP A 102 -26.58 1.04 -9.05
C ASP A 102 -25.51 2.08 -9.34
N PRO A 103 -25.71 2.98 -10.33
CA PRO A 103 -24.66 3.95 -10.72
C PRO A 103 -24.22 4.91 -9.61
N GLU A 104 -25.14 5.31 -8.70
CA GLU A 104 -24.81 6.24 -7.61
C GLU A 104 -24.03 5.51 -6.51
N LEU A 105 -24.45 4.30 -6.13
CA LEU A 105 -23.74 3.48 -5.16
C LEU A 105 -22.38 3.03 -5.67
N LEU A 106 -22.31 2.66 -6.97
CA LEU A 106 -21.05 2.30 -7.61
C LEU A 106 -20.04 3.46 -7.57
N GLN A 107 -20.46 4.66 -7.96
CA GLN A 107 -19.58 5.84 -7.94
C GLN A 107 -19.09 6.14 -6.52
N PHE A 108 -19.98 6.06 -5.53
CA PHE A 108 -19.61 6.26 -4.13
C PHE A 108 -18.64 5.19 -3.64
N ALA A 109 -18.92 3.90 -3.93
CA ALA A 109 -18.07 2.78 -3.56
C ALA A 109 -16.68 2.84 -4.22
N LEU A 110 -16.61 3.25 -5.49
CA LEU A 110 -15.32 3.42 -6.18
C LEU A 110 -14.47 4.52 -5.54
N ALA A 111 -15.06 5.68 -5.24
CA ALA A 111 -14.34 6.79 -4.62
C ALA A 111 -13.87 6.45 -3.18
N GLY A 112 -14.73 5.80 -2.39
CA GLY A 112 -14.38 5.32 -1.03
C GLY A 112 -13.33 4.22 -1.07
N GLY A 113 -13.53 3.23 -1.92
CA GLY A 113 -12.61 2.10 -2.11
C GLY A 113 -11.23 2.53 -2.59
N GLU A 114 -11.13 3.48 -3.53
CA GLU A 114 -9.86 4.05 -4.00
C GLU A 114 -9.07 4.71 -2.86
N ALA A 115 -9.73 5.54 -2.07
CA ALA A 115 -9.09 6.22 -0.95
C ALA A 115 -8.56 5.21 0.08
N VAL A 116 -9.39 4.25 0.49
CA VAL A 116 -9.01 3.22 1.47
C VAL A 116 -7.93 2.28 0.92
N PHE A 117 -8.00 1.94 -0.38
CA PHE A 117 -6.97 1.16 -1.06
C PHE A 117 -5.62 1.89 -1.04
N GLY A 118 -5.60 3.19 -1.32
CA GLY A 118 -4.41 4.03 -1.27
C GLY A 118 -3.70 3.99 0.09
N ASP A 119 -4.48 4.03 1.16
CA ASP A 119 -3.96 4.08 2.53
C ASP A 119 -3.52 2.70 3.07
N ASN A 120 -4.23 1.62 2.71
CA ASN A 120 -4.07 0.31 3.35
C ASN A 120 -3.52 -0.78 2.42
N CYS A 121 -3.82 -0.76 1.13
CA CYS A 121 -3.52 -1.84 0.20
C CYS A 121 -2.35 -1.50 -0.73
N ALA A 122 -2.24 -0.24 -1.16
CA ALA A 122 -1.21 0.23 -2.08
C ALA A 122 0.23 0.02 -1.58
N PRO A 123 0.56 0.05 -0.27
CA PRO A 123 1.92 -0.26 0.19
C PRO A 123 2.42 -1.64 -0.25
N CYS A 124 1.52 -2.63 -0.42
CA CYS A 124 1.85 -3.96 -0.90
C CYS A 124 1.49 -4.15 -2.39
N HIS A 125 0.30 -3.70 -2.82
CA HIS A 125 -0.18 -3.94 -4.18
C HIS A 125 0.18 -2.86 -5.20
N GLY A 126 0.84 -1.78 -4.77
CA GLY A 126 1.13 -0.61 -5.60
C GLY A 126 -0.07 0.34 -5.73
N ARG A 127 0.19 1.63 -5.95
CA ARG A 127 -0.87 2.65 -6.10
C ARG A 127 -1.80 2.38 -7.28
N GLY A 128 -1.27 1.82 -8.36
CA GLY A 128 -2.04 1.38 -9.52
C GLY A 128 -2.47 -0.09 -9.44
N ALA A 129 -2.35 -0.74 -8.27
CA ALA A 129 -2.68 -2.14 -8.05
C ALA A 129 -1.93 -3.15 -8.94
N GLN A 130 -0.80 -2.74 -9.54
CA GLN A 130 0.03 -3.54 -10.44
C GLN A 130 0.86 -4.61 -9.74
N GLY A 131 0.89 -4.62 -8.41
CA GLY A 131 1.69 -5.53 -7.61
C GLY A 131 3.19 -5.26 -7.63
N PHE A 132 3.92 -6.14 -6.96
CA PHE A 132 5.39 -6.23 -6.92
C PHE A 132 5.79 -7.69 -6.76
N PRO A 133 7.05 -8.07 -6.94
CA PRO A 133 7.49 -9.46 -6.68
C PRO A 133 7.03 -9.96 -5.30
N GLY A 134 6.20 -10.99 -5.28
CA GLY A 134 5.56 -11.55 -4.09
C GLY A 134 4.22 -10.90 -3.68
N TYR A 135 3.81 -9.83 -4.33
CA TYR A 135 2.51 -9.18 -4.14
C TYR A 135 1.74 -9.17 -5.46
N PRO A 136 0.55 -9.80 -5.53
CA PRO A 136 -0.14 -9.99 -6.81
C PRO A 136 -0.58 -8.66 -7.43
N ASN A 137 -0.56 -8.63 -8.77
CA ASN A 137 -1.26 -7.66 -9.58
C ASN A 137 -2.77 -7.91 -9.44
N LEU A 138 -3.54 -6.87 -9.18
CA LEU A 138 -5.00 -6.95 -9.01
C LEU A 138 -5.75 -6.41 -10.24
N ARG A 139 -5.03 -6.14 -11.33
CA ARG A 139 -5.58 -5.59 -12.57
C ARG A 139 -5.62 -6.62 -13.71
N ASP A 140 -4.96 -7.76 -13.53
CA ASP A 140 -5.02 -8.86 -14.47
C ASP A 140 -6.08 -9.88 -14.05
N ASP A 141 -6.37 -10.83 -14.91
CA ASP A 141 -7.36 -11.89 -14.71
C ASP A 141 -6.75 -13.18 -14.11
N SER A 142 -5.50 -13.11 -13.62
CA SER A 142 -4.79 -14.23 -12.99
C SER A 142 -4.96 -14.20 -11.47
N TRP A 143 -6.08 -14.71 -10.99
CA TRP A 143 -6.40 -14.77 -9.57
C TRP A 143 -5.77 -16.00 -8.92
N LEU A 144 -5.01 -15.76 -7.83
CA LEU A 144 -4.45 -16.85 -7.02
C LEU A 144 -5.50 -17.55 -6.16
N TRP A 145 -6.48 -16.80 -5.66
CA TRP A 145 -7.57 -17.30 -4.84
C TRP A 145 -8.90 -16.82 -5.41
N GLY A 146 -9.81 -17.78 -5.61
CA GLY A 146 -11.11 -17.50 -6.20
C GLY A 146 -11.03 -17.24 -7.70
N ASP A 147 -12.14 -16.73 -8.24
CA ASP A 147 -12.35 -16.50 -9.67
C ASP A 147 -12.34 -15.01 -10.09
N GLY A 148 -12.00 -14.13 -9.15
CA GLY A 148 -12.06 -12.69 -9.37
C GLY A 148 -13.46 -12.09 -9.25
N SER A 149 -14.46 -12.86 -8.84
CA SER A 149 -15.79 -12.33 -8.58
C SER A 149 -15.79 -11.38 -7.37
N LEU A 150 -16.77 -10.48 -7.31
CA LEU A 150 -16.98 -9.57 -6.17
C LEU A 150 -16.99 -10.32 -4.84
N ALA A 151 -17.63 -11.51 -4.80
CA ALA A 151 -17.72 -12.34 -3.60
C ALA A 151 -16.35 -12.91 -3.19
N ALA A 152 -15.56 -13.42 -4.14
CA ALA A 152 -14.25 -13.98 -3.89
C ALA A 152 -13.25 -12.89 -3.41
N ILE A 153 -13.27 -11.72 -4.04
CA ILE A 153 -12.47 -10.56 -3.65
C ILE A 153 -12.85 -10.11 -2.23
N HIS A 154 -14.15 -9.95 -1.97
CA HIS A 154 -14.66 -9.56 -0.64
C HIS A 154 -14.22 -10.55 0.44
N GLN A 155 -14.36 -11.86 0.19
CA GLN A 155 -13.95 -12.92 1.11
C GLN A 155 -12.46 -12.84 1.42
N THR A 156 -11.62 -12.64 0.39
CA THR A 156 -10.17 -12.51 0.57
C THR A 156 -9.79 -11.25 1.36
N ILE A 157 -10.46 -10.12 1.13
CA ILE A 157 -10.25 -8.90 1.93
C ILE A 157 -10.67 -9.13 3.39
N MET A 158 -11.84 -9.70 3.60
CA MET A 158 -12.38 -9.97 4.95
C MET A 158 -11.44 -10.83 5.79
N HIS A 159 -11.01 -11.98 5.25
CA HIS A 159 -10.36 -13.03 6.04
C HIS A 159 -8.86 -13.16 5.78
N GLY A 160 -8.33 -12.48 4.75
CA GLY A 160 -6.92 -12.52 4.41
C GLY A 160 -6.41 -13.87 3.89
N ILE A 161 -5.11 -13.97 3.77
CA ILE A 161 -4.39 -15.17 3.31
C ILE A 161 -3.31 -15.50 4.32
N ARG A 162 -3.33 -16.71 4.88
CA ARG A 162 -2.36 -17.20 5.88
C ARG A 162 -2.20 -16.27 7.10
N GLY A 163 -3.31 -15.58 7.45
CA GLY A 163 -3.42 -14.73 8.63
C GLY A 163 -3.98 -15.46 9.85
N ASN A 164 -4.36 -14.70 10.86
CA ASN A 164 -4.90 -15.25 12.13
C ASN A 164 -6.42 -15.45 12.13
N ASP A 165 -7.12 -15.04 11.05
CA ASP A 165 -8.56 -15.25 10.93
C ASP A 165 -8.86 -16.74 10.70
N PRO A 166 -9.86 -17.32 11.39
CA PRO A 166 -10.17 -18.74 11.26
C PRO A 166 -10.70 -19.14 9.87
N LYS A 167 -11.14 -18.18 9.05
CA LYS A 167 -11.59 -18.40 7.67
C LYS A 167 -10.56 -17.99 6.63
N THR A 168 -9.34 -17.66 7.05
CA THR A 168 -8.26 -17.26 6.15
C THR A 168 -7.90 -18.40 5.19
N HIS A 169 -7.48 -18.04 3.98
CA HIS A 169 -6.90 -19.03 3.05
C HIS A 169 -5.54 -19.53 3.57
N MET A 170 -5.38 -20.83 3.79
CA MET A 170 -4.22 -21.40 4.52
C MET A 170 -3.18 -22.11 3.66
N ASN A 171 -3.52 -22.53 2.44
CA ASN A 171 -2.57 -23.31 1.62
C ASN A 171 -1.34 -22.49 1.21
N GLN A 172 -0.19 -23.18 1.08
CA GLN A 172 1.10 -22.59 0.71
C GLN A 172 1.94 -23.55 -0.12
N MET A 173 2.88 -23.00 -0.88
CA MET A 173 3.85 -23.81 -1.64
C MET A 173 4.87 -24.43 -0.69
N PRO A 174 4.99 -25.77 -0.61
CA PRO A 174 5.93 -26.43 0.30
C PRO A 174 7.39 -26.17 -0.07
N ALA A 175 8.27 -26.24 0.93
CA ALA A 175 9.72 -26.11 0.78
C ALA A 175 10.37 -27.47 0.46
N PHE A 176 10.18 -27.98 -0.75
CA PHE A 176 10.57 -29.34 -1.14
C PHE A 176 12.06 -29.62 -0.92
N GLY A 177 12.93 -28.66 -1.19
CA GLY A 177 14.37 -28.82 -0.97
C GLY A 177 14.72 -28.81 0.52
N LYS A 178 14.22 -27.84 1.30
CA LYS A 178 14.53 -27.76 2.74
C LYS A 178 14.00 -28.95 3.54
N THR A 179 12.88 -29.52 3.12
CA THR A 179 12.30 -30.69 3.76
C THR A 179 12.91 -32.02 3.28
N GLY A 180 13.78 -31.98 2.26
CA GLY A 180 14.37 -33.17 1.68
C GLY A 180 13.43 -34.05 0.85
N LEU A 181 12.25 -33.53 0.50
CA LEU A 181 11.25 -34.22 -0.33
C LEU A 181 11.71 -34.35 -1.79
N LEU A 182 12.49 -33.41 -2.29
CA LEU A 182 13.11 -33.43 -3.60
C LEU A 182 14.62 -33.19 -3.47
N THR A 183 15.42 -33.91 -4.25
CA THR A 183 16.84 -33.64 -4.40
C THR A 183 17.08 -32.40 -5.25
N GLU A 184 18.27 -31.80 -5.16
CA GLU A 184 18.64 -30.64 -6.00
C GLU A 184 18.55 -30.93 -7.51
N ALA A 185 18.90 -32.18 -7.93
CA ALA A 185 18.74 -32.60 -9.32
C ALA A 185 17.25 -32.61 -9.75
N GLN A 186 16.38 -33.17 -8.92
CA GLN A 186 14.95 -33.20 -9.18
C GLN A 186 14.32 -31.79 -9.21
N ILE A 187 14.77 -30.88 -8.33
CA ILE A 187 14.37 -29.49 -8.33
C ILE A 187 14.76 -28.82 -9.65
N GLY A 188 15.98 -29.04 -10.13
CA GLY A 188 16.44 -28.55 -11.43
C GLY A 188 15.60 -29.08 -12.59
N ASP A 189 15.35 -30.41 -12.61
CA ASP A 189 14.55 -31.07 -13.64
C ASP A 189 13.08 -30.53 -13.65
N VAL A 190 12.45 -30.36 -12.48
CA VAL A 190 11.10 -29.79 -12.35
C VAL A 190 11.08 -28.34 -12.85
N ALA A 191 12.10 -27.54 -12.56
CA ALA A 191 12.17 -26.17 -13.06
C ALA A 191 12.24 -26.12 -14.58
N ASP A 192 13.01 -27.04 -15.25
CA ASP A 192 13.04 -27.14 -16.70
C ASP A 192 11.67 -27.57 -17.28
N TYR A 193 10.98 -28.50 -16.63
CA TYR A 193 9.64 -28.89 -17.00
C TYR A 193 8.65 -27.71 -16.90
N VAL A 194 8.65 -26.99 -15.79
CA VAL A 194 7.78 -25.82 -15.60
C VAL A 194 8.03 -24.75 -16.67
N LEU A 195 9.29 -24.49 -17.03
CA LEU A 195 9.63 -23.59 -18.13
C LEU A 195 9.08 -24.09 -19.47
N SER A 196 9.06 -25.42 -19.69
CA SER A 196 8.55 -26.02 -20.93
C SER A 196 7.03 -25.85 -21.07
N LEU A 197 6.27 -25.72 -19.97
CA LEU A 197 4.82 -25.50 -20.01
C LEU A 197 4.44 -24.18 -20.72
N SER A 198 5.28 -23.16 -20.62
CA SER A 198 5.13 -21.87 -21.30
C SER A 198 6.05 -21.71 -22.54
N GLY A 199 6.57 -22.83 -23.08
CA GLY A 199 7.42 -22.82 -24.27
C GLY A 199 8.84 -22.25 -24.07
N ARG A 200 9.27 -22.02 -22.84
CA ARG A 200 10.59 -21.46 -22.49
C ARG A 200 11.63 -22.48 -22.09
N GLY A 201 11.29 -23.78 -22.14
CA GLY A 201 12.19 -24.87 -21.80
C GLY A 201 13.34 -24.98 -22.80
N THR A 202 14.57 -25.17 -22.31
CA THR A 202 15.79 -25.28 -23.11
C THR A 202 16.43 -26.68 -23.04
N ASP A 203 16.16 -27.45 -21.98
CA ASP A 203 16.69 -28.82 -21.79
C ASP A 203 15.53 -29.83 -21.81
N GLN A 204 15.33 -30.46 -22.96
CA GLN A 204 14.26 -31.43 -23.16
C GLN A 204 14.45 -32.67 -22.28
N THR A 205 15.68 -33.14 -22.09
CA THR A 205 15.96 -34.34 -21.29
C THR A 205 15.68 -34.11 -19.81
N ALA A 206 16.06 -32.93 -19.28
CA ALA A 206 15.71 -32.52 -17.92
C ALA A 206 14.20 -32.34 -17.76
N SER A 207 13.54 -31.71 -18.74
CA SER A 207 12.08 -31.53 -18.76
C SER A 207 11.33 -32.89 -18.73
N GLU A 208 11.77 -33.90 -19.49
CA GLU A 208 11.17 -35.23 -19.46
C GLU A 208 11.32 -35.93 -18.08
N ARG A 209 12.47 -35.75 -17.39
CA ARG A 209 12.63 -36.24 -16.01
C ARG A 209 11.74 -35.42 -15.06
N GLY A 210 11.73 -34.11 -15.21
CA GLY A 210 10.95 -33.18 -14.39
C GLY A 210 9.44 -33.43 -14.49
N SER A 211 8.92 -33.78 -15.67
CA SER A 211 7.50 -34.11 -15.88
C SER A 211 7.03 -35.27 -15.00
N LYS A 212 7.88 -36.28 -14.80
CA LYS A 212 7.58 -37.45 -13.94
C LYS A 212 7.51 -37.05 -12.47
N VAL A 213 8.41 -36.17 -12.03
CA VAL A 213 8.42 -35.64 -10.66
C VAL A 213 7.22 -34.72 -10.45
N PHE A 214 6.90 -33.86 -11.43
CA PHE A 214 5.74 -32.98 -11.41
C PHE A 214 4.45 -33.78 -11.29
N ALA A 215 4.27 -34.83 -12.09
CA ALA A 215 3.11 -35.69 -12.05
C ALA A 215 2.91 -36.38 -10.68
N ALA A 216 3.98 -36.72 -10.00
CA ALA A 216 3.92 -37.38 -8.70
C ALA A 216 3.71 -36.41 -7.53
N THR A 217 4.14 -35.16 -7.65
CA THR A 217 4.31 -34.26 -6.48
C THR A 217 3.56 -32.94 -6.62
N CYS A 218 3.38 -32.41 -7.84
CA CYS A 218 2.91 -31.04 -8.06
C CYS A 218 1.45 -30.95 -8.58
N VAL A 219 1.00 -32.00 -9.28
CA VAL A 219 -0.31 -32.06 -9.95
C VAL A 219 -1.48 -31.85 -8.99
N ALA A 220 -1.35 -32.29 -7.74
CA ALA A 220 -2.42 -32.14 -6.73
C ALA A 220 -2.86 -30.67 -6.52
N CYS A 221 -1.93 -29.73 -6.67
CA CYS A 221 -2.21 -28.31 -6.53
C CYS A 221 -2.23 -27.59 -7.88
N HIS A 222 -1.26 -27.89 -8.79
CA HIS A 222 -1.11 -27.14 -10.03
C HIS A 222 -1.85 -27.72 -11.25
N GLY A 223 -2.52 -28.88 -11.09
CA GLY A 223 -3.19 -29.56 -12.21
C GLY A 223 -2.23 -30.31 -13.12
N GLN A 224 -2.75 -31.20 -13.98
CA GLN A 224 -1.93 -32.01 -14.89
C GLN A 224 -1.23 -31.18 -15.96
N ASP A 225 -1.87 -30.11 -16.40
CA ASP A 225 -1.40 -29.18 -17.41
C ASP A 225 -0.74 -27.92 -16.85
N GLY A 226 -0.53 -27.89 -15.52
CA GLY A 226 0.10 -26.77 -14.81
C GLY A 226 -0.73 -25.50 -14.74
N LYS A 227 -2.04 -25.53 -15.07
CA LYS A 227 -2.91 -24.33 -15.08
C LYS A 227 -3.33 -23.82 -13.71
N GLY A 228 -2.89 -24.50 -12.64
CA GLY A 228 -3.17 -24.07 -11.29
C GLY A 228 -4.53 -24.50 -10.76
N ASN A 229 -4.82 -24.04 -9.55
CA ASN A 229 -6.11 -24.26 -8.87
C ASN A 229 -6.39 -23.07 -7.92
N PRO A 230 -7.29 -22.14 -8.30
CA PRO A 230 -7.62 -20.99 -7.49
C PRO A 230 -8.34 -21.31 -6.17
N GLU A 231 -8.94 -22.48 -6.02
CA GLU A 231 -9.50 -22.92 -4.74
C GLU A 231 -8.41 -23.25 -3.71
N MET A 232 -7.24 -23.61 -4.20
CA MET A 232 -6.07 -23.95 -3.39
C MET A 232 -5.01 -22.85 -3.37
N GLY A 233 -5.22 -21.73 -4.05
CA GLY A 233 -4.22 -20.67 -4.19
C GLY A 233 -2.97 -21.10 -4.96
N ALA A 234 -3.11 -22.07 -5.84
CA ALA A 234 -2.02 -22.57 -6.67
C ALA A 234 -2.03 -21.86 -8.03
N PRO A 235 -0.97 -21.09 -8.37
CA PRO A 235 -0.93 -20.31 -9.60
C PRO A 235 -0.86 -21.19 -10.85
N ASN A 236 -1.29 -20.61 -11.98
CA ASN A 236 -1.03 -21.11 -13.32
C ASN A 236 0.49 -21.01 -13.59
N LEU A 237 1.10 -22.11 -14.01
CA LEU A 237 2.53 -22.22 -14.35
C LEU A 237 2.77 -22.24 -15.86
N ALA A 238 1.69 -22.29 -16.65
CA ALA A 238 1.75 -22.40 -18.10
C ALA A 238 1.58 -21.06 -18.84
N ASP A 239 1.31 -19.97 -18.11
CA ASP A 239 1.23 -18.61 -18.65
C ASP A 239 2.51 -17.80 -18.41
N GLU A 240 2.47 -16.51 -18.77
CA GLU A 240 3.58 -15.57 -18.60
C GLU A 240 3.46 -14.72 -17.32
N LEU A 241 2.39 -14.91 -16.52
CA LEU A 241 2.13 -14.12 -15.32
C LEU A 241 2.75 -14.78 -14.08
N TRP A 242 3.72 -14.14 -13.49
CA TRP A 242 4.48 -14.69 -12.38
C TRP A 242 4.46 -13.78 -11.16
N LEU A 243 4.05 -14.32 -10.02
CA LEU A 243 4.03 -13.58 -8.75
C LEU A 243 5.44 -13.18 -8.27
N TYR A 244 6.45 -14.02 -8.54
CA TYR A 244 7.85 -13.73 -8.19
C TYR A 244 8.66 -13.45 -9.43
N SER A 245 9.01 -14.47 -10.18
CA SER A 245 9.63 -14.41 -11.49
C SER A 245 9.53 -15.78 -12.16
N GLY A 246 9.45 -15.79 -13.48
CA GLY A 246 9.43 -16.99 -14.31
C GLY A 246 10.82 -17.47 -14.77
N ASP A 247 11.92 -16.90 -14.27
CA ASP A 247 13.26 -17.40 -14.58
C ASP A 247 13.58 -18.69 -13.81
N LYS A 248 14.48 -19.52 -14.39
CA LYS A 248 14.84 -20.82 -13.80
C LYS A 248 15.36 -20.70 -12.36
N THR A 249 16.16 -19.68 -12.08
CA THR A 249 16.78 -19.49 -10.77
C THR A 249 15.72 -19.25 -9.71
N THR A 250 14.75 -18.38 -9.98
CA THR A 250 13.63 -18.09 -9.07
C THR A 250 12.69 -19.27 -8.91
N ILE A 251 12.45 -20.07 -9.98
CA ILE A 251 11.65 -21.30 -9.88
C ILE A 251 12.37 -22.32 -8.98
N VAL A 252 13.67 -22.54 -9.17
CA VAL A 252 14.50 -23.41 -8.32
C VAL A 252 14.46 -22.94 -6.86
N GLU A 253 14.60 -21.62 -6.62
CA GLU A 253 14.51 -21.05 -5.27
C GLU A 253 13.13 -21.29 -4.65
N THR A 254 12.06 -21.14 -5.43
CA THR A 254 10.69 -21.40 -5.00
C THR A 254 10.47 -22.86 -4.60
N LEU A 255 10.96 -23.82 -5.41
CA LEU A 255 10.90 -25.24 -5.09
C LEU A 255 11.75 -25.62 -3.87
N ARG A 256 12.91 -24.99 -3.72
CA ARG A 256 13.81 -25.24 -2.58
C ARG A 256 13.23 -24.71 -1.27
N ASN A 257 12.76 -23.48 -1.26
CA ASN A 257 12.42 -22.73 -0.04
C ASN A 257 10.92 -22.67 0.26
N GLY A 258 10.08 -23.02 -0.70
CA GLY A 258 8.64 -22.80 -0.62
C GLY A 258 8.25 -21.32 -0.75
N ARG A 259 6.96 -21.05 -0.78
CA ARG A 259 6.39 -19.68 -0.77
C ARG A 259 5.12 -19.65 0.10
N GLY A 260 4.99 -18.59 0.90
CA GLY A 260 3.87 -18.47 1.86
C GLY A 260 3.70 -17.01 2.33
N GLY A 261 3.52 -16.07 1.40
CA GLY A 261 3.26 -14.67 1.75
C GLY A 261 1.96 -14.52 2.53
N VAL A 262 1.86 -13.51 3.40
CA VAL A 262 0.70 -13.25 4.25
C VAL A 262 -0.02 -11.99 3.77
N MET A 263 -1.34 -12.10 3.56
CA MET A 263 -2.25 -10.94 3.46
C MET A 263 -3.05 -10.86 4.77
N PRO A 264 -2.99 -9.76 5.52
CA PRO A 264 -3.75 -9.65 6.75
C PRO A 264 -5.27 -9.64 6.47
N ALA A 265 -6.04 -10.14 7.42
CA ALA A 265 -7.49 -9.97 7.43
C ALA A 265 -7.85 -8.50 7.72
N TRP A 266 -8.78 -7.94 6.97
CA TRP A 266 -9.23 -6.56 7.11
C TRP A 266 -10.61 -6.45 7.76
N GLY A 267 -11.33 -7.56 7.91
CA GLY A 267 -12.68 -7.58 8.49
C GLY A 267 -12.79 -7.04 9.92
N ASP A 268 -11.72 -7.21 10.73
CA ASP A 268 -11.65 -6.68 12.09
C ASP A 268 -11.03 -5.27 12.18
N ARG A 269 -10.55 -4.72 11.05
CA ARG A 269 -9.84 -3.44 10.98
C ARG A 269 -10.64 -2.34 10.31
N LEU A 270 -11.50 -2.72 9.39
CA LEU A 270 -12.36 -1.84 8.60
C LEU A 270 -13.81 -2.22 8.86
N ASP A 271 -14.70 -1.23 8.81
CA ASP A 271 -16.13 -1.52 8.90
C ASP A 271 -16.64 -2.28 7.66
N PRO A 272 -17.72 -3.06 7.79
CA PRO A 272 -18.20 -3.94 6.72
C PRO A 272 -18.51 -3.20 5.40
N GLU A 273 -19.03 -1.98 5.48
CA GLU A 273 -19.35 -1.16 4.31
C GLU A 273 -18.08 -0.79 3.56
N THR A 274 -17.02 -0.43 4.27
CA THR A 274 -15.70 -0.10 3.68
C THR A 274 -15.09 -1.33 3.00
N VAL A 275 -15.25 -2.53 3.56
CA VAL A 275 -14.80 -3.76 2.89
C VAL A 275 -15.60 -4.03 1.60
N LYS A 276 -16.91 -3.73 1.57
CA LYS A 276 -17.71 -3.81 0.33
C LYS A 276 -17.23 -2.78 -0.72
N GLU A 277 -16.97 -1.53 -0.30
CA GLU A 277 -16.42 -0.49 -1.17
C GLU A 277 -15.07 -0.93 -1.77
N LEU A 278 -14.17 -1.48 -0.96
CA LEU A 278 -12.89 -2.02 -1.43
C LEU A 278 -13.06 -3.18 -2.42
N ALA A 279 -13.99 -4.10 -2.17
CA ALA A 279 -14.22 -5.23 -3.06
C ALA A 279 -14.73 -4.76 -4.43
N VAL A 280 -15.66 -3.80 -4.45
CA VAL A 280 -16.17 -3.18 -5.68
C VAL A 280 -15.06 -2.43 -6.42
N TYR A 281 -14.22 -1.67 -5.69
CA TYR A 281 -13.09 -0.96 -6.29
C TYR A 281 -12.09 -1.91 -6.92
N VAL A 282 -11.62 -2.92 -6.19
CA VAL A 282 -10.65 -3.91 -6.70
C VAL A 282 -11.21 -4.64 -7.92
N HIS A 283 -12.48 -5.07 -7.87
CA HIS A 283 -13.15 -5.70 -9.01
C HIS A 283 -13.17 -4.79 -10.25
N SER A 284 -13.34 -3.48 -10.08
CA SER A 284 -13.39 -2.49 -11.18
C SER A 284 -12.04 -2.23 -11.84
N LEU A 285 -10.92 -2.67 -11.26
CA LEU A 285 -9.58 -2.43 -11.78
C LEU A 285 -9.26 -3.21 -13.07
N GLY A 286 -10.10 -4.17 -13.46
CA GLY A 286 -10.07 -4.82 -14.75
C GLY A 286 -9.86 -6.33 -14.74
N GLY A 287 -9.43 -6.93 -13.62
CA GLY A 287 -9.30 -8.39 -13.46
C GLY A 287 -10.56 -9.08 -12.92
N GLY A 288 -11.61 -8.34 -12.58
CA GLY A 288 -12.85 -8.86 -12.01
C GLY A 288 -13.77 -9.52 -13.07
N ARG A 289 -14.57 -10.52 -12.62
CA ARG A 289 -15.57 -11.24 -13.43
C ARG A 289 -16.98 -11.08 -12.86
#